data_6020393734eed5b2d339eef8cbd2a7c4
#
_entry.id   6020393734eed5b2d339eef8cbd2a7c4
#
_cell.length_a   1.000
_cell.length_b   1.000
_cell.length_c   1.000
_cell.angle_alpha   90.00
_cell.angle_beta   90.00
_cell.angle_gamma   90.00
#
_symmetry.space_group_name_H-M   'P 1'
#
loop_
_entity.id
_entity.type
_entity.pdbx_description
1 polymer ?
#
loop_
_entity_poly.entity_id
_entity_poly.type
_entity_poly.pdbx_seq_one_letter_code
_entity_poly.pdbx_strand_id
1 'polypeptide(L)'
;LPASKLSRSYQLALKSARLAERLGKGYMFYEETDVYGLLAEIPHESVLKNFYNRHFQPLIEYDRHHNTDYAMFLREYVMAGFSIKELAKNTFLHRNTVYYKLEKIQEIMGDNYDLNLWKEKMDLVLCMYIEDLL
;
A
#
# COMPACT_ATOMS: atom_id res chain seq x y z
N LEU A 1 6.91 5.52 -34.43
CA LEU A 1 5.97 5.51 -33.32
C LEU A 1 5.51 6.92 -32.97
N PRO A 2 4.24 7.12 -32.63
CA PRO A 2 3.80 8.40 -32.09
C PRO A 2 4.60 8.78 -30.84
N ALA A 3 4.88 10.05 -30.67
CA ALA A 3 5.64 10.55 -29.51
C ALA A 3 5.02 10.15 -28.18
N SER A 4 3.68 10.11 -28.11
CA SER A 4 2.95 9.68 -26.91
C SER A 4 3.25 8.22 -26.52
N LYS A 5 3.34 7.31 -27.50
CA LYS A 5 3.69 5.91 -27.25
C LYS A 5 5.14 5.74 -26.82
N LEU A 6 6.04 6.51 -27.42
CA LEU A 6 7.45 6.48 -27.06
C LEU A 6 7.66 6.96 -25.63
N SER A 7 7.01 8.07 -25.26
CA SER A 7 7.06 8.62 -23.91
C SER A 7 6.51 7.64 -22.87
N ARG A 8 5.39 6.97 -23.19
CA ARG A 8 4.79 5.96 -22.30
C ARG A 8 5.74 4.78 -22.11
N SER A 9 6.31 4.26 -23.19
CA SER A 9 7.25 3.14 -23.12
C SER A 9 8.47 3.50 -22.26
N TYR A 10 8.99 4.70 -22.39
CA TYR A 10 10.10 5.20 -21.59
C TYR A 10 9.71 5.27 -20.10
N GLN A 11 8.52 5.80 -19.78
CA GLN A 11 8.04 5.89 -18.42
C GLN A 11 7.85 4.52 -17.78
N LEU A 12 7.32 3.55 -18.52
CA LEU A 12 7.16 2.18 -18.05
C LEU A 12 8.51 1.52 -17.77
N ALA A 13 9.48 1.75 -18.63
CA ALA A 13 10.84 1.24 -18.43
C ALA A 13 11.47 1.82 -17.16
N LEU A 14 11.31 3.13 -16.91
CA LEU A 14 11.81 3.78 -15.71
C LEU A 14 11.14 3.22 -14.45
N LYS A 15 9.83 3.03 -14.47
CA LYS A 15 9.09 2.46 -13.34
C LYS A 15 9.56 1.05 -13.03
N SER A 16 9.74 0.21 -14.05
CA SER A 16 10.24 -1.16 -13.89
C SER A 16 11.64 -1.18 -13.33
N ALA A 17 12.52 -0.28 -13.78
CA ALA A 17 13.88 -0.18 -13.26
C ALA A 17 13.91 0.22 -11.79
N ARG A 18 13.10 1.21 -11.40
CA ARG A 18 12.99 1.64 -10.00
C ARG A 18 12.45 0.53 -9.11
N LEU A 19 11.44 -0.18 -9.59
CA LEU A 19 10.84 -1.29 -8.84
C LEU A 19 11.86 -2.42 -8.67
N ALA A 20 12.59 -2.76 -9.72
CA ALA A 20 13.63 -3.79 -9.65
C ALA A 20 14.69 -3.44 -8.60
N GLU A 21 15.11 -2.18 -8.55
CA GLU A 21 16.07 -1.70 -7.55
C GLU A 21 15.53 -1.86 -6.13
N ARG A 22 14.29 -1.41 -5.88
CA ARG A 22 13.65 -1.52 -4.57
C ARG A 22 13.48 -2.97 -4.11
N LEU A 23 13.18 -3.88 -5.03
CA LEU A 23 12.97 -5.29 -4.73
C LEU A 23 14.27 -6.10 -4.72
N GLY A 24 15.41 -5.45 -4.98
CA GLY A 24 16.71 -6.11 -4.99
C GLY A 24 16.92 -7.04 -6.20
N LYS A 25 16.20 -6.83 -7.27
CA LYS A 25 16.34 -7.60 -8.52
C LYS A 25 17.19 -6.83 -9.52
N GLY A 26 17.95 -7.55 -10.33
CA GLY A 26 18.81 -6.93 -11.35
C GLY A 26 18.03 -6.22 -12.44
N TYR A 27 16.92 -6.80 -12.86
CA TYR A 27 15.98 -6.19 -13.80
C TYR A 27 14.60 -6.79 -13.61
N MET A 28 13.58 -6.12 -14.16
CA MET A 28 12.20 -6.59 -14.10
C MET A 28 11.43 -6.05 -15.31
N PHE A 29 10.75 -6.93 -16.03
CA PHE A 29 9.81 -6.53 -17.07
C PHE A 29 8.44 -6.34 -16.44
N TYR A 30 7.77 -5.22 -16.75
CA TYR A 30 6.47 -4.93 -16.15
C TYR A 30 5.42 -5.98 -16.49
N GLU A 31 5.54 -6.67 -17.65
CA GLU A 31 4.65 -7.76 -18.06
C GLU A 31 4.75 -8.98 -17.12
N GLU A 32 5.87 -9.15 -16.45
CA GLU A 32 6.11 -10.26 -15.54
C GLU A 32 5.73 -9.96 -14.10
N THR A 33 5.24 -8.74 -13.83
CA THR A 33 5.01 -8.27 -12.48
C THR A 33 3.55 -8.34 -12.04
N ASP A 34 2.69 -8.95 -12.82
CA ASP A 34 1.26 -9.10 -12.52
C ASP A 34 0.60 -7.77 -12.10
N VAL A 35 0.33 -7.57 -10.80
CA VAL A 35 -0.31 -6.35 -10.30
C VAL A 35 0.53 -5.12 -10.59
N TYR A 36 1.85 -5.18 -10.48
CA TYR A 36 2.71 -4.05 -10.82
C TYR A 36 2.56 -3.64 -12.28
N GLY A 37 2.50 -4.61 -13.18
CA GLY A 37 2.28 -4.34 -14.60
C GLY A 37 0.95 -3.66 -14.86
N LEU A 38 -0.09 -4.10 -14.18
CA LEU A 38 -1.43 -3.49 -14.28
C LEU A 38 -1.40 -2.04 -13.79
N LEU A 39 -0.81 -1.80 -12.64
CA LEU A 39 -0.74 -0.45 -12.06
C LEU A 39 0.15 0.48 -12.87
N ALA A 40 1.20 -0.05 -13.48
CA ALA A 40 2.12 0.74 -14.31
C ALA A 40 1.45 1.29 -15.58
N GLU A 41 0.35 0.68 -16.03
CA GLU A 41 -0.43 1.16 -17.17
C GLU A 41 -1.25 2.41 -16.85
N ILE A 42 -1.41 2.77 -15.58
CA ILE A 42 -2.13 3.98 -15.19
C ILE A 42 -1.26 5.19 -15.54
N PRO A 43 -1.73 6.09 -16.43
CA PRO A 43 -0.87 7.14 -16.99
C PRO A 43 -0.57 8.28 -16.02
N HIS A 44 -1.42 8.51 -15.02
CA HIS A 44 -1.27 9.60 -14.07
C HIS A 44 -0.96 9.08 -12.69
N GLU A 45 0.21 9.44 -12.18
CA GLU A 45 0.65 9.08 -10.84
C GLU A 45 -0.30 9.58 -9.76
N SER A 46 -0.98 10.70 -10.01
CA SER A 46 -1.98 11.26 -9.08
C SER A 46 -3.13 10.30 -8.79
N VAL A 47 -3.50 9.44 -9.74
CA VAL A 47 -4.53 8.43 -9.53
C VAL A 47 -4.09 7.44 -8.46
N LEU A 48 -2.84 6.98 -8.55
CA LEU A 48 -2.27 6.06 -7.56
C LEU A 48 -2.14 6.72 -6.19
N LYS A 49 -1.68 7.97 -6.15
CA LYS A 49 -1.54 8.72 -4.91
C LYS A 49 -2.90 8.94 -4.22
N ASN A 50 -3.91 9.30 -4.98
CA ASN A 50 -5.25 9.52 -4.42
C ASN A 50 -5.83 8.22 -3.86
N PHE A 51 -5.64 7.11 -4.56
CA PHE A 51 -6.07 5.81 -4.09
C PHE A 51 -5.37 5.45 -2.77
N TYR A 52 -4.07 5.58 -2.72
CA TYR A 52 -3.27 5.31 -1.53
C TYR A 52 -3.69 6.20 -0.35
N ASN A 53 -3.86 7.49 -0.61
CA ASN A 53 -4.18 8.47 0.43
C ASN A 53 -5.56 8.24 1.05
N ARG A 54 -6.51 7.71 0.28
CA ARG A 54 -7.83 7.35 0.83
C ARG A 54 -7.71 6.39 2.01
N HIS A 55 -6.74 5.49 1.95
CA HIS A 55 -6.57 4.43 2.96
C HIS A 55 -5.56 4.77 4.05
N PHE A 56 -4.60 5.63 3.78
CA PHE A 56 -3.50 5.90 4.71
C PHE A 56 -3.42 7.33 5.21
N GLN A 57 -3.87 8.32 4.44
CA GLN A 57 -3.74 9.72 4.84
C GLN A 57 -4.41 10.05 6.17
N PRO A 58 -5.62 9.55 6.48
CA PRO A 58 -6.24 9.82 7.79
C PRO A 58 -5.38 9.33 8.95
N LEU A 59 -4.71 8.19 8.80
CA LEU A 59 -3.83 7.65 9.83
C LEU A 59 -2.53 8.44 9.92
N ILE A 60 -1.97 8.83 8.79
CA ILE A 60 -0.74 9.63 8.76
C ILE A 60 -0.96 10.96 9.47
N GLU A 61 -2.09 11.62 9.21
CA GLU A 61 -2.43 12.88 9.88
C GLU A 61 -2.68 12.69 11.37
N TYR A 62 -3.41 11.63 11.74
CA TYR A 62 -3.63 11.32 13.15
C TYR A 62 -2.30 11.09 13.87
N ASP A 63 -1.42 10.28 13.28
CA ASP A 63 -0.11 9.98 13.86
C ASP A 63 0.73 11.24 14.07
N ARG A 64 0.68 12.15 13.13
CA ARG A 64 1.40 13.43 13.24
C ARG A 64 0.95 14.25 14.43
N HIS A 65 -0.35 14.26 14.72
CA HIS A 65 -0.92 15.06 15.80
C HIS A 65 -0.88 14.36 17.16
N HIS A 66 -0.75 13.05 17.19
CA HIS A 66 -0.86 12.25 18.42
C HIS A 66 0.41 11.48 18.75
N ASN A 67 1.45 11.61 17.94
CA ASN A 67 2.71 10.90 18.13
C ASN A 67 2.49 9.38 18.24
N THR A 68 1.73 8.84 17.30
CA THR A 68 1.39 7.41 17.22
C THR A 68 1.96 6.79 15.94
N ASP A 69 1.77 5.48 15.77
CA ASP A 69 2.30 4.71 14.65
C ASP A 69 1.23 3.89 13.91
N TYR A 70 0.01 4.37 13.87
CA TYR A 70 -1.10 3.59 13.31
C TYR A 70 -0.99 3.33 11.81
N ALA A 71 -0.45 4.27 11.05
CA ALA A 71 -0.23 4.05 9.61
C ALA A 71 0.73 2.88 9.37
N MET A 72 1.84 2.83 10.11
CA MET A 72 2.79 1.73 10.03
C MET A 72 2.16 0.42 10.51
N PHE A 73 1.35 0.47 11.57
CA PHE A 73 0.70 -0.71 12.11
C PHE A 73 -0.30 -1.31 11.11
N LEU A 74 -1.07 -0.47 10.42
CA LEU A 74 -1.97 -0.94 9.37
C LEU A 74 -1.18 -1.61 8.23
N ARG A 75 -0.07 -1.01 7.84
CA ARG A 75 0.81 -1.58 6.83
C ARG A 75 1.30 -2.98 7.24
N GLU A 76 1.74 -3.12 8.46
CA GLU A 76 2.19 -4.41 9.01
C GLU A 76 1.06 -5.45 9.05
N TYR A 77 -0.16 -5.02 9.35
CA TYR A 77 -1.34 -5.88 9.32
C TYR A 77 -1.59 -6.44 7.91
N VAL A 78 -1.52 -5.60 6.90
CA VAL A 78 -1.65 -6.03 5.51
C VAL A 78 -0.55 -7.01 5.13
N MET A 79 0.70 -6.67 5.47
CA MET A 79 1.86 -7.52 5.15
C MET A 79 1.85 -8.86 5.90
N ALA A 80 1.15 -8.94 7.02
CA ALA A 80 0.93 -10.18 7.76
C ALA A 80 -0.24 -11.01 7.19
N GLY A 81 -0.80 -10.61 6.04
CA GLY A 81 -1.94 -11.29 5.42
C GLY A 81 -3.21 -11.18 6.24
N PHE A 82 -3.38 -10.08 6.97
CA PHE A 82 -4.53 -9.83 7.86
C PHE A 82 -4.67 -10.87 8.98
N SER A 83 -3.58 -11.53 9.33
CA SER A 83 -3.53 -12.50 10.43
C SER A 83 -3.16 -11.81 11.73
N ILE A 84 -4.06 -11.88 12.71
CA ILE A 84 -3.79 -11.34 14.05
C ILE A 84 -2.60 -12.06 14.69
N LYS A 85 -2.54 -13.38 14.55
CA LYS A 85 -1.45 -14.19 15.08
C LYS A 85 -0.10 -13.77 14.53
N GLU A 86 0.00 -13.65 13.21
CA GLU A 86 1.24 -13.24 12.55
C GLU A 86 1.61 -11.80 12.91
N LEU A 87 0.62 -10.91 12.95
CA LEU A 87 0.85 -9.52 13.31
C LEU A 87 1.38 -9.40 14.74
N ALA A 88 0.78 -10.11 15.70
CA ALA A 88 1.25 -10.13 17.08
C ALA A 88 2.69 -10.65 17.17
N LYS A 89 3.00 -11.70 16.44
CA LYS A 89 4.35 -12.27 16.38
C LYS A 89 5.35 -11.27 15.80
N ASN A 90 5.01 -10.63 14.69
CA ASN A 90 5.91 -9.70 13.98
C ASN A 90 6.15 -8.40 14.75
N THR A 91 5.17 -7.97 15.53
CA THR A 91 5.25 -6.72 16.30
C THR A 91 5.68 -6.92 17.75
N PHE A 92 5.81 -8.16 18.20
CA PHE A 92 6.11 -8.50 19.59
C PHE A 92 5.06 -7.97 20.57
N LEU A 93 3.82 -7.84 20.11
CA LEU A 93 2.70 -7.36 20.92
C LEU A 93 1.79 -8.51 21.33
N HIS A 94 1.16 -8.36 22.49
CA HIS A 94 0.10 -9.27 22.90
C HIS A 94 -1.11 -9.13 21.98
N ARG A 95 -1.84 -10.23 21.77
CA ARG A 95 -3.03 -10.24 20.90
C ARG A 95 -4.05 -9.16 21.26
N ASN A 96 -4.26 -8.93 22.55
CA ASN A 96 -5.21 -7.90 23.02
C ASN A 96 -4.77 -6.49 22.61
N THR A 97 -3.47 -6.21 22.63
CA THR A 97 -2.91 -4.93 22.16
C THR A 97 -3.10 -4.77 20.66
N VAL A 98 -2.92 -5.85 19.90
CA VAL A 98 -3.18 -5.84 18.46
C VAL A 98 -4.63 -5.50 18.18
N TYR A 99 -5.58 -6.15 18.85
CA TYR A 99 -7.01 -5.84 18.69
C TYR A 99 -7.31 -4.39 19.04
N TYR A 100 -6.76 -3.89 20.15
CA TYR A 100 -6.94 -2.50 20.56
C TYR A 100 -6.47 -1.52 19.46
N LYS A 101 -5.28 -1.77 18.91
CA LYS A 101 -4.74 -0.89 17.86
C LYS A 101 -5.59 -0.94 16.59
N LEU A 102 -6.07 -2.11 16.19
CA LEU A 102 -6.94 -2.23 15.02
C LEU A 102 -8.29 -1.55 15.23
N GLU A 103 -8.86 -1.63 16.44
CA GLU A 103 -10.06 -0.88 16.77
C GLU A 103 -9.85 0.63 16.69
N LYS A 104 -8.70 1.12 17.16
CA LYS A 104 -8.33 2.53 17.03
C LYS A 104 -8.21 2.96 15.58
N ILE A 105 -7.59 2.14 14.75
CA ILE A 105 -7.51 2.41 13.31
C ILE A 105 -8.91 2.52 12.72
N GLN A 106 -9.79 1.59 13.05
CA GLN A 106 -11.18 1.61 12.59
C GLN A 106 -11.89 2.90 13.02
N GLU A 107 -11.71 3.35 14.25
CA GLU A 107 -12.29 4.61 14.75
C GLU A 107 -11.78 5.81 13.95
N ILE A 108 -10.48 5.87 13.69
CA ILE A 108 -9.87 6.98 12.95
C ILE A 108 -10.37 7.01 11.50
N MET A 109 -10.51 5.85 10.87
CA MET A 109 -11.00 5.74 9.50
C MET A 109 -12.49 6.08 9.37
N GLY A 110 -13.26 5.92 10.44
CA GLY A 110 -14.67 6.30 10.49
C GLY A 110 -15.64 5.18 10.11
N ASP A 111 -16.93 5.48 10.25
CA ASP A 111 -18.00 4.49 10.10
C ASP A 111 -18.20 4.02 8.67
N ASN A 112 -17.80 4.83 7.69
CA ASN A 112 -17.92 4.49 6.27
C ASN A 112 -16.78 3.60 5.78
N TYR A 113 -15.86 3.23 6.66
CA TYR A 113 -14.73 2.37 6.35
C TYR A 113 -14.82 1.12 7.21
N ASP A 114 -14.70 -0.06 6.61
CA ASP A 114 -14.77 -1.33 7.33
C ASP A 114 -13.52 -2.15 7.05
N LEU A 115 -12.61 -2.21 8.03
CA LEU A 115 -11.38 -2.99 7.93
C LEU A 115 -11.61 -4.48 7.67
N ASN A 116 -12.78 -5.00 8.03
CA ASN A 116 -13.09 -6.42 7.86
C ASN A 116 -13.74 -6.73 6.51
N LEU A 117 -14.11 -5.69 5.75
CA LEU A 117 -14.71 -5.88 4.44
C LEU A 117 -13.65 -6.31 3.43
N TRP A 118 -13.95 -7.34 2.65
CA TRP A 118 -12.99 -7.88 1.67
C TRP A 118 -12.53 -6.82 0.66
N LYS A 119 -13.40 -5.87 0.31
CA LYS A 119 -13.05 -4.79 -0.62
C LYS A 119 -11.99 -3.86 -0.04
N GLU A 120 -12.14 -3.50 1.23
CA GLU A 120 -11.14 -2.66 1.90
C GLU A 120 -9.81 -3.40 2.04
N LYS A 121 -9.86 -4.68 2.35
CA LYS A 121 -8.65 -5.51 2.43
C LYS A 121 -7.95 -5.60 1.07
N MET A 122 -8.72 -5.77 -0.02
CA MET A 122 -8.17 -5.79 -1.36
C MET A 122 -7.52 -4.46 -1.71
N ASP A 123 -8.19 -3.35 -1.42
CA ASP A 123 -7.65 -2.01 -1.65
C ASP A 123 -6.36 -1.78 -0.87
N LEU A 124 -6.31 -2.25 0.38
CA LEU A 124 -5.10 -2.14 1.20
C LEU A 124 -3.94 -2.94 0.63
N VAL A 125 -4.21 -4.13 0.09
CA VAL A 125 -3.18 -4.89 -0.62
C VAL A 125 -2.66 -4.12 -1.82
N LEU A 126 -3.55 -3.51 -2.61
CA LEU A 126 -3.14 -2.66 -3.73
C LEU A 126 -2.29 -1.47 -3.27
N CYS A 127 -2.59 -0.89 -2.11
CA CYS A 127 -1.77 0.18 -1.54
C CYS A 127 -0.32 -0.26 -1.31
N MET A 128 -0.09 -1.50 -0.91
CA MET A 128 1.27 -2.00 -0.72
C MET A 128 2.03 -2.08 -2.05
N TYR A 129 1.36 -2.51 -3.12
CA TYR A 129 1.95 -2.48 -4.46
C TYR A 129 2.21 -1.05 -4.93
N ILE A 130 1.27 -0.14 -4.66
CA ILE A 130 1.39 1.27 -5.07
C ILE A 130 2.58 1.94 -4.38
N GLU A 131 2.84 1.67 -3.10
CA GLU A 131 4.00 2.19 -2.39
C GLU A 131 5.30 1.94 -3.16
N ASP A 132 5.44 0.78 -3.74
CA ASP A 132 6.64 0.40 -4.47
C ASP A 132 6.79 1.18 -5.78
N LEU A 133 5.69 1.71 -6.33
CA LEU A 133 5.67 2.46 -7.59
C LEU A 133 5.82 3.97 -7.38
N LEU A 134 5.57 4.47 -6.20
CA LEU A 134 5.72 5.88 -5.85
C LEU A 134 7.13 6.13 -5.29
#